data_3623c9d87adc160e5006e8bb3f9360e6
#
_entry.id   3623c9d87adc160e5006e8bb3f9360e6
#
_cell.length_a   1.000
_cell.length_b   1.000
_cell.length_c   1.000
_cell.angle_alpha   90.00
_cell.angle_beta   90.00
_cell.angle_gamma   90.00
#
_symmetry.space_group_name_H-M   'P 1'
#
loop_
_entity.id
_entity.type
_entity.pdbx_description
1 polymer ?
#
loop_
_entity_poly.entity_id
_entity_poly.type
_entity_poly.pdbx_seq_one_letter_code
_entity_poly.pdbx_strand_id
1 'polypeptide(L)'
;VNRPHPAPDRAGRRRFLKIAAAAAGSAALPTRPAPSLSPRHVERDFLLGADTEIQLYHPDAQAARAAIARCLAEVRRLEAIFSLEQPTSALSRLNRSGRLADPPPELVALLGRAAHFSRATCGAFDVTVQPLWELFRRHFSAGDADVNGPAAGNIERALSRVGYRQVQISPEHIALGCDGAAITLNGIAQGFITDRVTEMLQAQGFDQVLVNMGEMRALRGHADGTPWRVGIAHPDQPWSSFLTLPLVGRAIATSGGYGTPFDASGRHHHLFDPRSGTSANHYRSVSVLAPDATTADALSTGLFALPPKAALAVLNAYPNVGALLLTTEG
;
A
#
# COMPACT_ATOMS: atom_id res chain seq x y z
N VAL A 1 28.27 -40.54 -5.22
CA VAL A 1 26.85 -40.41 -4.98
C VAL A 1 26.58 -38.90 -4.74
N ASN A 2 26.29 -38.22 -5.85
CA ASN A 2 26.02 -36.79 -5.89
C ASN A 2 24.57 -36.54 -5.40
N ARG A 3 24.38 -35.83 -4.30
CA ARG A 3 23.08 -35.25 -3.94
C ARG A 3 23.00 -33.84 -4.52
N PRO A 4 21.95 -33.47 -5.24
CA PRO A 4 21.79 -32.12 -5.73
C PRO A 4 21.45 -31.15 -4.55
N HIS A 5 22.11 -29.99 -4.54
CA HIS A 5 21.78 -28.89 -3.67
C HIS A 5 20.35 -28.40 -3.95
N PRO A 6 19.53 -28.13 -2.91
CA PRO A 6 18.26 -27.48 -3.11
C PRO A 6 18.50 -26.03 -3.55
N ALA A 7 17.73 -25.60 -4.56
CA ALA A 7 17.70 -24.23 -5.03
C ALA A 7 17.27 -23.28 -3.90
N PRO A 8 17.75 -22.03 -3.88
CA PRO A 8 17.37 -21.06 -2.85
C PRO A 8 15.86 -20.81 -2.91
N ASP A 9 15.21 -21.09 -1.79
CA ASP A 9 13.79 -20.87 -1.56
C ASP A 9 13.46 -19.39 -1.77
N ARG A 10 12.57 -19.11 -2.72
CA ARG A 10 12.03 -17.76 -2.99
C ARG A 10 10.98 -17.38 -1.93
N ALA A 11 11.28 -17.59 -0.67
CA ALA A 11 10.43 -17.29 0.45
C ALA A 11 10.59 -15.83 0.92
N GLY A 12 10.30 -14.89 0.04
CA GLY A 12 10.21 -13.45 0.32
C GLY A 12 8.95 -12.84 -0.31
N ARG A 13 8.00 -13.69 -0.73
CA ARG A 13 6.75 -13.19 -1.32
C ARG A 13 5.88 -12.61 -0.23
N ARG A 14 5.75 -11.29 -0.23
CA ARG A 14 4.76 -10.56 0.55
C ARG A 14 3.39 -11.22 0.38
N ARG A 15 2.85 -11.81 1.46
CA ARG A 15 1.46 -12.23 1.51
C ARG A 15 0.62 -11.00 1.81
N PHE A 16 0.25 -10.26 0.74
CA PHE A 16 -0.72 -9.20 0.87
C PHE A 16 -2.10 -9.78 1.16
N LEU A 17 -2.85 -9.07 1.96
CA LEU A 17 -4.22 -9.38 2.35
C LEU A 17 -5.12 -9.63 1.14
N LYS A 18 -5.79 -10.77 1.11
CA LYS A 18 -6.96 -10.97 0.26
C LYS A 18 -8.13 -10.21 0.87
N ILE A 19 -8.39 -9.03 0.40
CA ILE A 19 -9.65 -8.34 0.67
C ILE A 19 -10.66 -8.88 -0.35
N ALA A 20 -11.56 -9.76 0.08
CA ALA A 20 -12.57 -10.35 -0.79
C ALA A 20 -13.76 -9.39 -0.96
N ALA A 21 -14.08 -9.00 -2.20
CA ALA A 21 -15.35 -8.38 -2.51
C ALA A 21 -16.43 -9.46 -2.58
N ALA A 22 -17.28 -9.57 -1.56
CA ALA A 22 -18.38 -10.52 -1.52
C ALA A 22 -19.60 -10.00 -2.30
N ALA A 23 -20.02 -10.70 -3.38
CA ALA A 23 -21.29 -10.48 -4.04
C ALA A 23 -22.37 -11.34 -3.36
N ALA A 24 -23.30 -10.72 -2.62
CA ALA A 24 -24.46 -11.40 -2.07
C ALA A 24 -25.56 -11.49 -3.13
N GLY A 25 -25.99 -12.71 -3.49
CA GLY A 25 -27.15 -12.97 -4.34
C GLY A 25 -28.46 -12.69 -3.60
N SER A 26 -29.34 -11.89 -4.19
CA SER A 26 -30.70 -11.65 -3.71
C SER A 26 -31.71 -12.42 -4.56
N ALA A 27 -32.67 -13.07 -3.90
CA ALA A 27 -33.77 -13.78 -4.53
C ALA A 27 -34.75 -12.82 -5.23
N ALA A 28 -35.23 -13.18 -6.43
CA ALA A 28 -36.04 -12.34 -7.28
C ALA A 28 -37.53 -12.37 -6.90
N LEU A 29 -38.13 -11.19 -6.83
CA LEU A 29 -39.58 -10.98 -6.99
C LEU A 29 -39.85 -10.47 -8.43
N PRO A 30 -41.01 -10.79 -9.08
CA PRO A 30 -41.26 -10.40 -10.47
C PRO A 30 -41.57 -8.92 -10.55
N THR A 31 -40.79 -8.18 -11.28
CA THR A 31 -40.97 -6.74 -11.50
C THR A 31 -40.74 -6.38 -12.97
N ARG A 32 -41.35 -5.27 -13.40
CA ARG A 32 -41.17 -4.54 -14.67
C ARG A 32 -39.82 -4.82 -15.34
N PRO A 33 -39.70 -4.79 -16.69
CA PRO A 33 -38.41 -4.91 -17.32
C PRO A 33 -37.51 -3.78 -16.79
N ALA A 34 -36.57 -4.17 -15.92
CA ALA A 34 -35.55 -3.26 -15.42
C ALA A 34 -34.74 -2.76 -16.63
N PRO A 35 -34.30 -1.47 -16.67
CA PRO A 35 -33.35 -1.03 -17.67
C PRO A 35 -32.19 -2.04 -17.65
N SER A 36 -31.78 -2.50 -18.83
CA SER A 36 -30.70 -3.49 -18.95
C SER A 36 -29.44 -2.88 -18.29
N LEU A 37 -29.10 -3.42 -17.12
CA LEU A 37 -27.90 -2.99 -16.41
C LEU A 37 -26.69 -3.26 -17.30
N SER A 38 -25.79 -2.31 -17.42
CA SER A 38 -24.54 -2.51 -18.14
C SER A 38 -23.79 -3.72 -17.61
N PRO A 39 -23.24 -4.58 -18.48
CA PRO A 39 -22.48 -5.75 -18.04
C PRO A 39 -21.25 -5.35 -17.22
N ARG A 40 -20.94 -6.15 -16.20
CA ARG A 40 -19.75 -6.00 -15.39
C ARG A 40 -18.55 -6.65 -16.07
N HIS A 41 -17.45 -5.92 -16.16
CA HIS A 41 -16.15 -6.39 -16.64
C HIS A 41 -15.20 -6.44 -15.45
N VAL A 42 -14.46 -7.55 -15.32
CA VAL A 42 -13.51 -7.79 -14.22
C VAL A 42 -12.21 -8.29 -14.82
N GLU A 43 -11.11 -7.66 -14.45
CA GLU A 43 -9.76 -8.12 -14.78
C GLU A 43 -8.97 -8.30 -13.49
N ARG A 44 -8.22 -9.41 -13.41
CA ARG A 44 -7.36 -9.74 -12.27
C ARG A 44 -5.96 -10.01 -12.76
N ASP A 45 -4.98 -9.50 -12.03
CA ASP A 45 -3.57 -9.71 -12.32
C ASP A 45 -2.79 -9.77 -10.99
N PHE A 46 -1.51 -10.09 -11.04
CA PHE A 46 -0.61 -10.00 -9.91
C PHE A 46 0.47 -8.96 -10.23
N LEU A 47 0.30 -7.74 -9.73
CA LEU A 47 1.18 -6.59 -9.96
C LEU A 47 1.56 -5.93 -8.63
N LEU A 48 2.65 -5.19 -8.60
CA LEU A 48 3.11 -4.49 -7.39
C LEU A 48 3.33 -5.40 -6.18
N GLY A 49 3.51 -6.72 -6.42
CA GLY A 49 3.60 -7.72 -5.37
C GLY A 49 2.28 -8.06 -4.68
N ALA A 50 1.12 -7.69 -5.27
CA ALA A 50 -0.21 -7.92 -4.72
C ALA A 50 -1.17 -8.49 -5.78
N ASP A 51 -2.24 -9.16 -5.31
CA ASP A 51 -3.40 -9.46 -6.15
C ASP A 51 -4.09 -8.14 -6.50
N THR A 52 -4.24 -7.85 -7.79
CA THR A 52 -4.86 -6.63 -8.30
C THR A 52 -6.16 -6.95 -9.03
N GLU A 53 -7.13 -6.03 -8.96
CA GLU A 53 -8.42 -6.20 -9.61
C GLU A 53 -8.96 -4.85 -10.09
N ILE A 54 -9.46 -4.81 -11.33
CA ILE A 54 -10.25 -3.71 -11.87
C ILE A 54 -11.64 -4.25 -12.18
N GLN A 55 -12.67 -3.64 -11.61
CA GLN A 55 -14.06 -3.91 -11.91
C GLN A 55 -14.72 -2.64 -12.45
N LEU A 56 -15.43 -2.76 -13.56
CA LEU A 56 -16.22 -1.66 -14.13
C LEU A 56 -17.46 -2.15 -14.85
N TYR A 57 -18.46 -1.27 -15.00
CA TYR A 57 -19.67 -1.52 -15.77
C TYR A 57 -19.64 -0.71 -17.05
N HIS A 58 -19.85 -1.36 -18.19
CA HIS A 58 -19.93 -0.69 -19.50
C HIS A 58 -20.66 -1.54 -20.53
N PRO A 59 -21.56 -0.98 -21.40
CA PRO A 59 -22.28 -1.75 -22.40
C PRO A 59 -21.37 -2.31 -23.50
N ASP A 60 -20.29 -1.57 -23.85
CA ASP A 60 -19.31 -1.99 -24.86
C ASP A 60 -18.15 -2.74 -24.18
N ALA A 61 -18.11 -4.05 -24.38
CA ALA A 61 -17.07 -4.92 -23.85
C ALA A 61 -15.68 -4.66 -24.46
N GLN A 62 -15.61 -4.17 -25.71
CA GLN A 62 -14.35 -3.85 -26.36
C GLN A 62 -13.73 -2.57 -25.76
N ALA A 63 -14.55 -1.54 -25.57
CA ALA A 63 -14.15 -0.31 -24.91
C ALA A 63 -13.68 -0.58 -23.48
N ALA A 64 -14.42 -1.41 -22.71
CA ALA A 64 -14.03 -1.81 -21.36
C ALA A 64 -12.68 -2.51 -21.31
N ARG A 65 -12.46 -3.54 -22.13
CA ARG A 65 -11.18 -4.24 -22.22
C ARG A 65 -10.03 -3.33 -22.64
N ALA A 66 -10.24 -2.45 -23.62
CA ALA A 66 -9.22 -1.50 -24.08
C ALA A 66 -8.84 -0.50 -22.97
N ALA A 67 -9.80 -0.03 -22.18
CA ALA A 67 -9.56 0.87 -21.05
C ALA A 67 -8.73 0.15 -19.95
N ILE A 68 -9.13 -1.05 -19.56
CA ILE A 68 -8.41 -1.87 -18.58
C ILE A 68 -6.97 -2.15 -19.05
N ALA A 69 -6.78 -2.53 -20.31
CA ALA A 69 -5.44 -2.79 -20.85
C ALA A 69 -4.52 -1.56 -20.75
N ARG A 70 -5.05 -0.36 -21.03
CA ARG A 70 -4.28 0.90 -20.85
C ARG A 70 -3.94 1.13 -19.38
N CYS A 71 -4.86 0.88 -18.47
CA CYS A 71 -4.60 0.98 -17.03
C CYS A 71 -3.49 0.02 -16.59
N LEU A 72 -3.54 -1.25 -17.00
CA LEU A 72 -2.49 -2.23 -16.65
C LEU A 72 -1.12 -1.85 -17.25
N ALA A 73 -1.09 -1.28 -18.46
CA ALA A 73 0.16 -0.75 -19.03
C ALA A 73 0.73 0.40 -18.20
N GLU A 74 -0.13 1.30 -17.70
CA GLU A 74 0.29 2.39 -16.81
C GLU A 74 0.79 1.87 -15.45
N VAL A 75 0.13 0.86 -14.86
CA VAL A 75 0.62 0.21 -13.63
C VAL A 75 2.03 -0.32 -13.81
N ARG A 76 2.31 -1.05 -14.91
CA ARG A 76 3.65 -1.57 -15.20
C ARG A 76 4.68 -0.45 -15.41
N ARG A 77 4.27 0.64 -16.04
CA ARG A 77 5.12 1.83 -16.23
C ARG A 77 5.49 2.47 -14.89
N LEU A 78 4.52 2.62 -13.98
CA LEU A 78 4.75 3.18 -12.64
C LEU A 78 5.55 2.23 -11.75
N GLU A 79 5.33 0.92 -11.86
CA GLU A 79 6.13 -0.08 -11.17
C GLU A 79 7.61 0.01 -11.59
N ALA A 80 7.91 0.24 -12.87
CA ALA A 80 9.27 0.46 -13.34
C ALA A 80 9.91 1.77 -12.78
N ILE A 81 9.13 2.69 -12.24
CA ILE A 81 9.63 3.89 -11.55
C ILE A 81 9.83 3.61 -10.05
N PHE A 82 8.86 2.96 -9.38
CA PHE A 82 8.75 2.88 -7.92
C PHE A 82 9.28 1.59 -7.30
N SER A 83 9.60 0.56 -8.10
CA SER A 83 10.00 -0.75 -7.59
C SER A 83 11.36 -0.72 -6.89
N LEU A 84 11.45 -1.38 -5.73
CA LEU A 84 12.70 -1.72 -5.06
C LEU A 84 13.34 -3.00 -5.63
N GLU A 85 12.53 -3.86 -6.27
CA GLU A 85 12.96 -5.16 -6.80
C GLU A 85 13.56 -5.07 -8.22
N GLN A 86 13.25 -3.99 -8.96
CA GLN A 86 13.79 -3.74 -10.29
C GLN A 86 15.07 -2.88 -10.20
N PRO A 87 16.28 -3.41 -10.47
CA PRO A 87 17.53 -2.65 -10.30
C PRO A 87 17.63 -1.40 -11.18
N THR A 88 16.88 -1.35 -12.29
CA THR A 88 16.86 -0.24 -13.24
C THR A 88 15.78 0.80 -12.94
N SER A 89 14.91 0.56 -11.97
CA SER A 89 13.89 1.53 -11.58
C SER A 89 14.50 2.85 -11.10
N ALA A 90 13.74 3.94 -11.20
CA ALA A 90 14.19 5.24 -10.74
C ALA A 90 14.48 5.23 -9.21
N LEU A 91 13.63 4.57 -8.43
CA LEU A 91 13.80 4.42 -6.98
C LEU A 91 15.07 3.61 -6.63
N SER A 92 15.29 2.47 -7.29
CA SER A 92 16.47 1.64 -7.04
C SER A 92 17.78 2.35 -7.45
N ARG A 93 17.73 3.15 -8.53
CA ARG A 93 18.86 3.99 -8.93
C ARG A 93 19.14 5.07 -7.89
N LEU A 94 18.11 5.77 -7.41
CA LEU A 94 18.22 6.77 -6.34
C LEU A 94 18.84 6.15 -5.09
N ASN A 95 18.33 5.03 -4.61
CA ASN A 95 18.82 4.35 -3.41
C ASN A 95 20.28 3.89 -3.53
N ARG A 96 20.71 3.49 -4.73
CA ARG A 96 22.09 3.04 -4.96
C ARG A 96 23.09 4.18 -5.03
N SER A 97 22.71 5.30 -5.64
CA SER A 97 23.63 6.42 -5.90
C SER A 97 23.49 7.56 -4.90
N GLY A 98 22.44 7.54 -4.04
CA GLY A 98 22.10 8.66 -3.15
C GLY A 98 21.55 9.90 -3.89
N ARG A 99 21.59 9.92 -5.23
CA ARG A 99 21.12 11.03 -6.06
C ARG A 99 20.56 10.56 -7.39
N LEU A 100 19.52 11.23 -7.89
CA LEU A 100 18.92 10.99 -9.18
C LEU A 100 18.74 12.33 -9.91
N ALA A 101 19.42 12.51 -11.05
CA ALA A 101 19.19 13.64 -11.96
C ALA A 101 18.00 13.33 -12.87
N ASP A 102 17.28 14.38 -13.27
CA ASP A 102 16.12 14.33 -14.18
C ASP A 102 15.14 13.21 -13.75
N PRO A 103 14.62 13.25 -12.50
CA PRO A 103 13.72 12.21 -12.00
C PRO A 103 12.40 12.21 -12.76
N PRO A 104 11.76 11.03 -12.94
CA PRO A 104 10.39 10.97 -13.47
C PRO A 104 9.45 11.88 -12.67
N PRO A 105 8.58 12.67 -13.33
CA PRO A 105 7.66 13.59 -12.66
C PRO A 105 6.78 12.91 -11.60
N GLU A 106 6.41 11.66 -11.85
CA GLU A 106 5.60 10.87 -10.93
C GLU A 106 6.35 10.55 -9.62
N LEU A 107 7.68 10.34 -9.68
CA LEU A 107 8.48 10.14 -8.49
C LEU A 107 8.60 11.42 -7.67
N VAL A 108 8.79 12.57 -8.34
CA VAL A 108 8.81 13.89 -7.69
C VAL A 108 7.46 14.17 -7.02
N ALA A 109 6.36 13.95 -7.73
CA ALA A 109 5.01 14.15 -7.20
C ALA A 109 4.73 13.26 -5.98
N LEU A 110 5.06 11.96 -6.08
CA LEU A 110 4.83 11.00 -4.99
C LEU A 110 5.68 11.30 -3.76
N LEU A 111 6.95 11.65 -3.93
CA LEU A 111 7.82 12.07 -2.82
C LEU A 111 7.35 13.38 -2.19
N GLY A 112 6.83 14.32 -2.98
CA GLY A 112 6.20 15.53 -2.47
C GLY A 112 4.98 15.24 -1.58
N ARG A 113 4.12 14.30 -1.99
CA ARG A 113 3.00 13.80 -1.16
C ARG A 113 3.50 13.06 0.08
N ALA A 114 4.53 12.22 -0.05
CA ALA A 114 5.14 11.53 1.07
C ALA A 114 5.67 12.51 2.13
N ALA A 115 6.37 13.58 1.71
CA ALA A 115 6.84 14.63 2.59
C ALA A 115 5.69 15.39 3.30
N HIS A 116 4.54 15.57 2.63
CA HIS A 116 3.33 16.11 3.26
C HIS A 116 2.86 15.21 4.41
N PHE A 117 2.69 13.91 4.19
CA PHE A 117 2.24 12.97 5.21
C PHE A 117 3.28 12.79 6.33
N SER A 118 4.57 12.85 6.01
CA SER A 118 5.64 12.84 7.03
C SER A 118 5.51 14.03 7.98
N ARG A 119 5.24 15.23 7.47
CA ARG A 119 4.98 16.41 8.30
C ARG A 119 3.70 16.27 9.12
N ALA A 120 2.62 15.84 8.48
CA ALA A 120 1.31 15.71 9.12
C ALA A 120 1.29 14.70 10.27
N THR A 121 2.10 13.63 10.17
CA THR A 121 2.25 12.60 11.21
C THR A 121 3.44 12.83 12.14
N CYS A 122 4.05 14.04 12.11
CA CYS A 122 5.24 14.37 12.90
C CYS A 122 6.39 13.35 12.71
N GLY A 123 6.54 12.82 11.50
CA GLY A 123 7.58 11.87 11.12
C GLY A 123 7.26 10.41 11.40
N ALA A 124 6.05 10.08 11.86
CA ALA A 124 5.65 8.68 12.05
C ALA A 124 5.47 7.95 10.69
N PHE A 125 5.01 8.64 9.65
CA PHE A 125 5.18 8.22 8.28
C PHE A 125 6.52 8.75 7.76
N ASP A 126 7.44 7.87 7.41
CA ASP A 126 8.75 8.26 6.87
C ASP A 126 9.21 7.27 5.80
N VAL A 127 9.34 7.75 4.57
CA VAL A 127 9.76 6.93 3.43
C VAL A 127 11.23 6.51 3.52
N THR A 128 12.02 7.11 4.40
CA THR A 128 13.46 6.82 4.54
C THR A 128 13.77 5.64 5.47
N VAL A 129 12.77 4.88 5.92
CA VAL A 129 12.94 3.71 6.81
C VAL A 129 13.56 2.48 6.13
N GLN A 130 13.90 2.56 4.84
CA GLN A 130 14.47 1.43 4.10
C GLN A 130 15.74 0.84 4.74
N PRO A 131 16.68 1.59 5.32
CA PRO A 131 17.85 1.03 6.02
C PRO A 131 17.46 0.15 7.22
N LEU A 132 16.39 0.49 7.95
CA LEU A 132 15.86 -0.34 9.04
C LEU A 132 15.29 -1.64 8.48
N TRP A 133 14.47 -1.53 7.42
CA TRP A 133 13.88 -2.70 6.77
C TRP A 133 14.96 -3.69 6.30
N GLU A 134 16.02 -3.20 5.65
CA GLU A 134 17.14 -4.03 5.20
C GLU A 134 17.92 -4.67 6.36
N LEU A 135 18.13 -3.92 7.45
CA LEU A 135 18.76 -4.43 8.66
C LEU A 135 17.97 -5.61 9.24
N PHE A 136 16.67 -5.43 9.47
CA PHE A 136 15.82 -6.48 10.06
C PHE A 136 15.67 -7.68 9.14
N ARG A 137 15.44 -7.46 7.84
CA ARG A 137 15.40 -8.54 6.85
C ARG A 137 16.68 -9.36 6.83
N ARG A 138 17.84 -8.71 6.83
CA ARG A 138 19.14 -9.38 6.84
C ARG A 138 19.35 -10.17 8.14
N HIS A 139 19.01 -9.57 9.27
CA HIS A 139 19.13 -10.21 10.58
C HIS A 139 18.32 -11.50 10.63
N PHE A 140 17.02 -11.44 10.37
CA PHE A 140 16.13 -12.60 10.45
C PHE A 140 16.26 -13.60 9.27
N SER A 141 17.02 -13.27 8.24
CA SER A 141 17.38 -14.22 7.19
C SER A 141 18.59 -15.10 7.56
N ALA A 142 19.28 -14.79 8.63
CA ALA A 142 20.36 -15.62 9.18
C ALA A 142 19.78 -16.80 9.98
N GLY A 143 20.38 -18.00 9.83
CA GLY A 143 19.86 -19.22 10.47
C GLY A 143 19.99 -19.23 12.00
N ASP A 144 20.82 -18.33 12.57
CA ASP A 144 21.13 -18.17 14.01
C ASP A 144 20.70 -16.79 14.54
N ALA A 145 19.69 -16.18 13.94
CA ALA A 145 19.21 -14.84 14.29
C ALA A 145 18.76 -14.79 15.76
N ASP A 146 19.21 -13.76 16.50
CA ASP A 146 18.68 -13.47 17.83
C ASP A 146 17.19 -13.10 17.71
N VAL A 147 16.34 -13.80 18.43
CA VAL A 147 14.88 -13.59 18.44
C VAL A 147 14.48 -12.22 19.01
N ASN A 148 15.40 -11.53 19.69
CA ASN A 148 15.19 -10.18 20.19
C ASN A 148 15.46 -9.09 19.13
N GLY A 149 15.93 -9.49 17.95
CA GLY A 149 16.21 -8.60 16.84
C GLY A 149 17.66 -8.15 16.73
N PRO A 150 17.97 -7.24 15.81
CA PRO A 150 19.32 -6.72 15.60
C PRO A 150 19.86 -6.02 16.85
N ALA A 151 21.20 -6.12 17.07
CA ALA A 151 21.87 -5.43 18.17
C ALA A 151 21.61 -3.90 18.15
N ALA A 152 21.43 -3.28 19.32
CA ALA A 152 21.08 -1.85 19.46
C ALA A 152 21.99 -0.92 18.65
N GLY A 153 23.30 -1.11 18.66
CA GLY A 153 24.23 -0.30 17.87
C GLY A 153 24.05 -0.45 16.34
N ASN A 154 23.47 -1.55 15.85
CA ASN A 154 23.11 -1.71 14.44
C ASN A 154 21.83 -0.93 14.12
N ILE A 155 20.86 -0.95 15.03
CA ILE A 155 19.62 -0.18 14.93
C ILE A 155 19.96 1.32 14.93
N GLU A 156 20.78 1.80 15.84
CA GLU A 156 21.23 3.20 15.91
C GLU A 156 21.92 3.65 14.62
N ARG A 157 22.81 2.83 14.06
CA ARG A 157 23.45 3.12 12.76
C ARG A 157 22.46 3.14 11.59
N ALA A 158 21.46 2.29 11.57
CA ALA A 158 20.43 2.33 10.55
C ALA A 158 19.52 3.56 10.74
N LEU A 159 19.17 3.87 11.99
CA LEU A 159 18.33 5.00 12.37
C LEU A 159 18.97 6.34 12.04
N SER A 160 20.30 6.49 12.16
CA SER A 160 21.02 7.71 11.78
C SER A 160 20.90 8.08 10.29
N ARG A 161 20.43 7.13 9.45
CA ARG A 161 20.17 7.30 8.01
C ARG A 161 18.71 7.57 7.70
N VAL A 162 17.83 7.58 8.73
CA VAL A 162 16.39 7.82 8.60
C VAL A 162 16.10 9.28 8.89
N GLY A 163 15.28 9.91 8.06
CA GLY A 163 14.84 11.28 8.28
C GLY A 163 14.35 11.95 6.98
N TYR A 164 13.04 11.98 6.79
CA TYR A 164 12.42 12.56 5.60
C TYR A 164 12.82 14.01 5.30
N ARG A 165 13.20 14.78 6.33
CA ARG A 165 13.64 16.19 6.18
C ARG A 165 14.96 16.34 5.46
N GLN A 166 15.74 15.27 5.36
CA GLN A 166 17.03 15.25 4.67
C GLN A 166 16.90 14.96 3.18
N VAL A 167 15.70 14.57 2.70
CA VAL A 167 15.45 14.30 1.28
C VAL A 167 15.19 15.62 0.56
N GLN A 168 16.05 15.95 -0.40
CA GLN A 168 15.88 17.09 -1.28
C GLN A 168 15.11 16.62 -2.52
N ILE A 169 14.01 17.32 -2.84
CA ILE A 169 13.13 16.97 -3.94
C ILE A 169 12.95 18.20 -4.83
N SER A 170 13.37 18.10 -6.08
CA SER A 170 13.09 19.08 -7.12
C SER A 170 12.82 18.41 -8.48
N PRO A 171 12.29 19.12 -9.48
CA PRO A 171 12.14 18.59 -10.82
C PRO A 171 13.46 18.18 -11.47
N GLU A 172 14.57 18.86 -11.13
CA GLU A 172 15.90 18.65 -11.72
C GLU A 172 16.66 17.51 -11.06
N HIS A 173 16.43 17.31 -9.76
CA HIS A 173 17.09 16.23 -9.03
C HIS A 173 16.40 15.86 -7.72
N ILE A 174 16.63 14.62 -7.30
CA ILE A 174 16.35 14.12 -5.94
C ILE A 174 17.67 13.73 -5.32
N ALA A 175 17.91 14.12 -4.04
CA ALA A 175 19.10 13.74 -3.30
C ALA A 175 18.75 13.27 -1.89
N LEU A 176 19.42 12.21 -1.42
CA LEU A 176 19.32 11.69 -0.07
C LEU A 176 20.37 12.39 0.81
N GLY A 177 20.03 12.63 2.08
CA GLY A 177 20.79 13.51 2.94
C GLY A 177 22.12 12.97 3.48
N CYS A 178 22.34 11.66 3.41
CA CYS A 178 23.58 11.04 3.89
C CYS A 178 23.86 9.71 3.17
N ASP A 179 25.09 9.25 3.28
CA ASP A 179 25.54 7.98 2.72
C ASP A 179 24.79 6.80 3.37
N GLY A 180 24.29 5.92 2.51
CA GLY A 180 23.50 4.75 2.92
C GLY A 180 22.07 5.08 3.34
N ALA A 181 21.60 6.32 3.20
CA ALA A 181 20.18 6.62 3.22
C ALA A 181 19.49 5.95 2.04
N ALA A 182 18.28 5.47 2.23
CA ALA A 182 17.49 4.83 1.19
C ALA A 182 15.99 5.02 1.45
N ILE A 183 15.21 5.03 0.37
CA ILE A 183 13.77 5.27 0.39
C ILE A 183 13.01 3.98 0.06
N THR A 184 11.90 3.78 0.75
CA THR A 184 10.83 2.87 0.36
C THR A 184 9.55 3.65 0.09
N LEU A 185 8.80 3.25 -0.93
CA LEU A 185 7.48 3.82 -1.24
C LEU A 185 6.33 2.86 -0.91
N ASN A 186 6.61 1.77 -0.20
CA ASN A 186 5.66 0.69 0.05
C ASN A 186 4.43 1.09 0.88
N GLY A 187 4.47 2.20 1.60
CA GLY A 187 3.34 2.71 2.36
C GLY A 187 2.61 3.87 1.67
N ILE A 188 2.80 4.08 0.35
CA ILE A 188 2.13 5.15 -0.40
C ILE A 188 1.99 4.86 -1.89
N ALA A 189 2.84 4.01 -2.48
CA ALA A 189 2.87 3.83 -3.93
C ALA A 189 1.66 3.04 -4.44
N GLN A 190 1.17 2.06 -3.69
CA GLN A 190 -0.01 1.30 -4.09
C GLN A 190 -1.25 2.18 -4.10
N GLY A 191 -1.42 3.05 -3.08
CA GLY A 191 -2.47 4.07 -3.06
C GLY A 191 -2.36 5.04 -4.23
N PHE A 192 -1.16 5.53 -4.55
CA PHE A 192 -0.94 6.43 -5.68
C PHE A 192 -1.27 5.78 -7.03
N ILE A 193 -0.88 4.54 -7.24
CA ILE A 193 -1.19 3.80 -8.47
C ILE A 193 -2.68 3.51 -8.56
N THR A 194 -3.34 3.16 -7.46
CA THR A 194 -4.80 2.98 -7.38
C THR A 194 -5.54 4.25 -7.79
N ASP A 195 -5.10 5.41 -7.29
CA ASP A 195 -5.66 6.71 -7.68
C ASP A 195 -5.46 6.97 -9.17
N ARG A 196 -4.25 6.77 -9.67
CA ARG A 196 -3.92 6.99 -11.09
C ARG A 196 -4.78 6.14 -12.02
N VAL A 197 -4.94 4.85 -11.73
CA VAL A 197 -5.81 3.94 -12.50
C VAL A 197 -7.26 4.39 -12.46
N THR A 198 -7.74 4.77 -11.27
CA THR A 198 -9.13 5.24 -11.08
C THR A 198 -9.40 6.51 -11.87
N GLU A 199 -8.47 7.48 -11.84
CA GLU A 199 -8.54 8.73 -12.59
C GLU A 199 -8.51 8.52 -14.10
N MET A 200 -7.68 7.59 -14.59
CA MET A 200 -7.64 7.22 -16.00
C MET A 200 -8.97 6.63 -16.49
N LEU A 201 -9.62 5.80 -15.69
CA LEU A 201 -10.93 5.25 -16.00
C LEU A 201 -12.00 6.34 -15.98
N GLN A 202 -11.99 7.21 -14.97
CA GLN A 202 -12.92 8.34 -14.85
C GLN A 202 -12.80 9.30 -16.02
N ALA A 203 -11.59 9.65 -16.45
CA ALA A 203 -11.34 10.53 -17.60
C ALA A 203 -11.85 9.95 -18.93
N GLN A 204 -12.05 8.62 -19.01
CA GLN A 204 -12.61 7.91 -20.14
C GLN A 204 -14.12 7.70 -20.02
N GLY A 205 -14.77 8.27 -18.98
CA GLY A 205 -16.22 8.18 -18.76
C GLY A 205 -16.69 6.93 -18.01
N PHE A 206 -15.78 6.14 -17.44
CA PHE A 206 -16.15 5.00 -16.59
C PHE A 206 -16.36 5.48 -15.14
N ASP A 207 -17.60 5.54 -14.69
CA ASP A 207 -17.97 6.02 -13.36
C ASP A 207 -18.24 4.89 -12.34
N GLN A 208 -18.76 3.76 -12.79
CA GLN A 208 -19.13 2.62 -11.95
C GLN A 208 -17.92 1.67 -11.86
N VAL A 209 -16.96 2.05 -11.04
CA VAL A 209 -15.62 1.44 -10.99
C VAL A 209 -15.24 1.12 -9.55
N LEU A 210 -14.63 -0.05 -9.36
CA LEU A 210 -13.84 -0.43 -8.21
C LEU A 210 -12.45 -0.85 -8.68
N VAL A 211 -11.43 -0.17 -8.18
CA VAL A 211 -10.01 -0.49 -8.43
C VAL A 211 -9.38 -0.99 -7.15
N ASN A 212 -8.65 -2.10 -7.25
CA ASN A 212 -7.79 -2.64 -6.21
C ASN A 212 -6.39 -2.89 -6.80
N MET A 213 -5.39 -2.13 -6.33
CA MET A 213 -3.97 -2.31 -6.68
C MET A 213 -3.12 -2.58 -5.42
N GLY A 214 -3.71 -3.32 -4.46
CA GLY A 214 -3.24 -3.44 -3.09
C GLY A 214 -4.10 -2.62 -2.14
N GLU A 215 -4.45 -1.41 -2.55
CA GLU A 215 -5.41 -0.51 -1.90
C GLU A 215 -6.65 -0.36 -2.78
N MET A 216 -7.82 -0.07 -2.18
CA MET A 216 -9.07 0.00 -2.93
C MET A 216 -9.59 1.41 -3.07
N ARG A 217 -10.08 1.76 -4.28
CA ARG A 217 -10.83 2.99 -4.55
C ARG A 217 -12.06 2.70 -5.40
N ALA A 218 -13.21 3.22 -4.97
CA ALA A 218 -14.45 3.19 -5.72
C ALA A 218 -14.85 4.61 -6.15
N LEU A 219 -15.37 4.76 -7.38
CA LEU A 219 -16.02 5.99 -7.83
C LEU A 219 -17.49 5.97 -7.43
N ARG A 220 -18.38 5.48 -8.30
CA ARG A 220 -19.79 5.24 -7.96
C ARG A 220 -20.00 3.80 -7.51
N GLY A 221 -21.22 3.46 -7.10
CA GLY A 221 -21.62 2.10 -6.77
C GLY A 221 -21.79 1.19 -8.01
N HIS A 222 -22.43 0.07 -7.80
CA HIS A 222 -22.84 -0.89 -8.85
C HIS A 222 -23.83 -0.24 -9.83
N ALA A 223 -24.09 -0.92 -10.96
CA ALA A 223 -25.01 -0.45 -11.98
C ALA A 223 -26.46 -0.30 -11.46
N ASP A 224 -26.85 -1.01 -10.41
CA ASP A 224 -28.14 -0.90 -9.72
C ASP A 224 -28.17 0.21 -8.65
N GLY A 225 -27.08 0.97 -8.48
CA GLY A 225 -26.93 2.03 -7.49
C GLY A 225 -26.51 1.55 -6.10
N THR A 226 -26.37 0.25 -5.86
CA THR A 226 -25.89 -0.25 -4.57
C THR A 226 -24.40 0.02 -4.38
N PRO A 227 -23.94 0.25 -3.11
CA PRO A 227 -22.53 0.45 -2.83
C PRO A 227 -21.70 -0.82 -3.03
N TRP A 228 -20.45 -0.67 -3.45
CA TRP A 228 -19.48 -1.75 -3.33
C TRP A 228 -19.33 -2.16 -1.87
N ARG A 229 -19.12 -3.43 -1.63
CA ARG A 229 -18.91 -3.97 -0.27
C ARG A 229 -17.47 -4.45 -0.14
N VAL A 230 -16.73 -3.83 0.77
CA VAL A 230 -15.31 -4.11 1.00
C VAL A 230 -15.14 -4.72 2.38
N GLY A 231 -14.53 -5.91 2.45
CA GLY A 231 -14.19 -6.59 3.70
C GLY A 231 -12.85 -6.11 4.25
N ILE A 232 -12.82 -5.76 5.54
CA ILE A 232 -11.59 -5.62 6.29
C ILE A 232 -11.24 -6.99 6.85
N ALA A 233 -10.07 -7.52 6.47
CA ALA A 233 -9.64 -8.85 6.89
C ALA A 233 -9.37 -8.92 8.40
N HIS A 234 -9.72 -10.06 9.00
CA HIS A 234 -9.36 -10.34 10.38
C HIS A 234 -7.84 -10.57 10.48
N PRO A 235 -7.11 -9.90 11.39
CA PRO A 235 -5.64 -10.02 11.46
C PRO A 235 -5.13 -11.45 11.65
N ASP A 236 -5.85 -12.27 12.43
CA ASP A 236 -5.45 -13.67 12.71
C ASP A 236 -6.08 -14.67 11.75
N GLN A 237 -7.09 -14.25 10.99
CA GLN A 237 -7.83 -15.08 10.06
C GLN A 237 -8.00 -14.33 8.73
N PRO A 238 -6.92 -14.15 7.94
CA PRO A 238 -6.93 -13.31 6.74
C PRO A 238 -7.92 -13.76 5.67
N TRP A 239 -8.44 -14.99 5.80
CA TRP A 239 -9.49 -15.56 4.93
C TRP A 239 -10.91 -15.15 5.35
N SER A 240 -11.09 -14.51 6.51
CA SER A 240 -12.37 -14.00 7.00
C SER A 240 -12.37 -12.48 7.10
N SER A 241 -13.55 -11.87 6.91
CA SER A 241 -13.72 -10.44 7.12
C SER A 241 -14.13 -10.17 8.56
N PHE A 242 -13.38 -9.31 9.24
CA PHE A 242 -13.73 -8.77 10.56
C PHE A 242 -14.93 -7.81 10.46
N LEU A 243 -14.92 -6.97 9.42
CA LEU A 243 -15.96 -5.98 9.16
C LEU A 243 -16.14 -5.83 7.65
N THR A 244 -17.37 -5.58 7.20
CA THR A 244 -17.67 -5.24 5.81
C THR A 244 -18.26 -3.84 5.74
N LEU A 245 -17.67 -2.96 4.94
CA LEU A 245 -18.08 -1.56 4.77
C LEU A 245 -18.61 -1.29 3.37
N PRO A 246 -19.62 -0.39 3.24
CA PRO A 246 -19.99 0.16 1.94
C PRO A 246 -18.92 1.14 1.45
N LEU A 247 -18.56 1.06 0.16
CA LEU A 247 -17.57 1.95 -0.46
C LEU A 247 -18.16 2.59 -1.72
N VAL A 248 -18.26 3.93 -1.72
CA VAL A 248 -18.68 4.76 -2.85
C VAL A 248 -17.98 6.11 -2.75
N GLY A 249 -17.34 6.57 -3.83
CA GLY A 249 -16.65 7.86 -3.89
C GLY A 249 -15.49 7.99 -2.90
N ARG A 250 -14.93 6.87 -2.46
CA ARG A 250 -13.89 6.81 -1.42
C ARG A 250 -12.89 5.70 -1.70
N ALA A 251 -11.81 5.75 -0.94
CA ALA A 251 -10.78 4.74 -0.90
C ALA A 251 -10.58 4.18 0.50
N ILE A 252 -10.04 2.96 0.59
CA ILE A 252 -9.67 2.30 1.84
C ILE A 252 -8.32 1.62 1.68
N ALA A 253 -7.48 1.76 2.71
CA ALA A 253 -6.18 1.11 2.86
C ALA A 253 -6.05 0.49 4.24
N THR A 254 -5.31 -0.61 4.36
CA THR A 254 -5.08 -1.26 5.65
C THR A 254 -3.63 -1.62 5.85
N SER A 255 -3.03 -1.11 6.91
CA SER A 255 -1.70 -1.48 7.40
C SER A 255 -1.79 -2.45 8.57
N GLY A 256 -0.96 -3.50 8.55
CA GLY A 256 -0.86 -4.48 9.63
C GLY A 256 0.48 -5.20 9.62
N GLY A 257 1.05 -5.46 10.80
CA GLY A 257 2.35 -6.11 10.96
C GLY A 257 2.41 -7.51 10.33
N TYR A 258 1.29 -8.21 10.30
CA TYR A 258 1.15 -9.55 9.69
C TYR A 258 1.37 -9.57 8.15
N GLY A 259 1.37 -8.40 7.48
CA GLY A 259 1.61 -8.31 6.03
C GLY A 259 3.04 -8.73 5.64
N THR A 260 4.03 -8.40 6.46
CA THR A 260 5.43 -8.82 6.25
C THR A 260 6.13 -8.95 7.60
N PRO A 261 5.89 -10.04 8.35
CA PRO A 261 6.64 -10.34 9.55
C PRO A 261 8.07 -10.77 9.18
N PHE A 262 9.05 -10.40 9.97
CA PHE A 262 10.43 -10.86 9.86
C PHE A 262 10.67 -12.14 10.67
N ASP A 263 9.90 -12.34 11.75
CA ASP A 263 9.98 -13.49 12.65
C ASP A 263 8.63 -14.21 12.79
N ALA A 264 8.66 -15.42 13.33
CA ALA A 264 7.46 -16.24 13.52
C ALA A 264 6.51 -15.69 14.59
N SER A 265 7.00 -14.87 15.52
CA SER A 265 6.17 -14.27 16.58
C SER A 265 5.34 -13.08 16.05
N GLY A 266 5.72 -12.50 14.91
CA GLY A 266 5.13 -11.29 14.38
C GLY A 266 5.47 -10.02 15.16
N ARG A 267 6.34 -10.09 16.15
CA ARG A 267 6.80 -8.92 16.92
C ARG A 267 7.67 -7.99 16.08
N HIS A 268 8.46 -8.57 15.20
CA HIS A 268 9.32 -7.87 14.27
C HIS A 268 8.72 -7.92 12.87
N HIS A 269 8.33 -6.76 12.34
CA HIS A 269 7.66 -6.63 11.05
C HIS A 269 8.03 -5.31 10.36
N HIS A 270 7.62 -5.13 9.14
CA HIS A 270 8.01 -4.06 8.22
C HIS A 270 7.50 -2.65 8.58
N LEU A 271 6.54 -2.50 9.50
CA LEU A 271 6.02 -1.19 9.91
C LEU A 271 6.84 -0.67 11.09
N PHE A 272 7.82 0.18 10.78
CA PHE A 272 8.73 0.74 11.77
C PHE A 272 8.19 2.03 12.38
N ASP A 273 8.52 2.26 13.66
CA ASP A 273 8.50 3.60 14.23
C ASP A 273 9.87 4.27 13.91
N PRO A 274 9.88 5.32 13.06
CA PRO A 274 11.13 5.98 12.66
C PRO A 274 11.88 6.67 13.80
N ARG A 275 11.26 6.80 14.97
CA ARG A 275 11.86 7.42 16.17
C ARG A 275 12.66 6.43 17.00
N SER A 276 12.19 5.19 17.08
CA SER A 276 12.85 4.12 17.83
C SER A 276 13.70 3.19 16.96
N GLY A 277 13.42 3.14 15.66
CA GLY A 277 14.05 2.21 14.71
C GLY A 277 13.59 0.75 14.89
N THR A 278 12.50 0.50 15.62
CA THR A 278 11.92 -0.82 15.84
C THR A 278 10.52 -0.91 15.23
N SER A 279 9.99 -2.13 15.07
CA SER A 279 8.63 -2.35 14.62
C SER A 279 7.63 -1.73 15.60
N ALA A 280 6.63 -1.00 15.08
CA ALA A 280 5.57 -0.40 15.89
C ALA A 280 4.55 -1.46 16.29
N ASN A 281 4.19 -1.56 17.56
CA ASN A 281 3.32 -2.60 18.09
C ASN A 281 2.13 -2.05 18.90
N HIS A 282 1.59 -0.90 18.50
CA HIS A 282 0.39 -0.32 19.12
C HIS A 282 -0.89 -0.98 18.63
N TYR A 283 -0.88 -1.48 17.38
CA TYR A 283 -2.06 -2.01 16.70
C TYR A 283 -1.75 -3.35 16.04
N ARG A 284 -2.79 -4.14 15.87
CA ARG A 284 -2.81 -5.32 15.00
C ARG A 284 -3.05 -4.92 13.55
N SER A 285 -3.98 -3.95 13.34
CA SER A 285 -4.23 -3.34 12.04
C SER A 285 -4.76 -1.91 12.18
N VAL A 286 -4.52 -1.10 11.17
CA VAL A 286 -5.07 0.24 11.01
C VAL A 286 -5.66 0.32 9.61
N SER A 287 -6.99 0.46 9.52
CA SER A 287 -7.69 0.67 8.25
C SER A 287 -8.12 2.13 8.15
N VAL A 288 -7.81 2.79 7.04
CA VAL A 288 -8.14 4.20 6.81
C VAL A 288 -9.08 4.32 5.61
N LEU A 289 -10.20 5.01 5.80
CA LEU A 289 -11.17 5.39 4.78
C LEU A 289 -10.97 6.87 4.44
N ALA A 290 -10.58 7.18 3.19
CA ALA A 290 -10.23 8.53 2.75
C ALA A 290 -10.87 8.88 1.39
N PRO A 291 -10.85 10.15 0.95
CA PRO A 291 -11.31 10.53 -0.39
C PRO A 291 -10.49 9.92 -1.52
N ASP A 292 -9.21 9.65 -1.31
CA ASP A 292 -8.28 9.07 -2.27
C ASP A 292 -7.41 7.97 -1.64
N ALA A 293 -6.91 7.06 -2.47
CA ALA A 293 -6.18 5.88 -2.00
C ALA A 293 -4.76 6.25 -1.51
N THR A 294 -4.13 7.25 -2.07
CA THR A 294 -2.81 7.74 -1.60
C THR A 294 -2.88 8.24 -0.16
N THR A 295 -3.96 8.99 0.16
CA THR A 295 -4.20 9.48 1.52
C THR A 295 -4.50 8.32 2.47
N ALA A 296 -5.32 7.36 2.05
CA ALA A 296 -5.65 6.19 2.86
C ALA A 296 -4.39 5.36 3.19
N ASP A 297 -3.56 5.06 2.19
CA ASP A 297 -2.34 4.27 2.28
C ASP A 297 -1.31 4.94 3.22
N ALA A 298 -0.95 6.20 2.93
CA ALA A 298 0.02 6.93 3.74
C ALA A 298 -0.42 7.12 5.20
N LEU A 299 -1.70 7.42 5.44
CA LEU A 299 -2.21 7.59 6.79
C LEU A 299 -2.34 6.25 7.52
N SER A 300 -2.74 5.15 6.88
CA SER A 300 -2.78 3.85 7.54
C SER A 300 -1.40 3.44 8.06
N THR A 301 -0.35 3.68 7.26
CA THR A 301 1.04 3.43 7.62
C THR A 301 1.51 4.37 8.75
N GLY A 302 1.27 5.68 8.63
CA GLY A 302 1.72 6.65 9.61
C GLY A 302 1.00 6.53 10.96
N LEU A 303 -0.31 6.30 10.95
CA LEU A 303 -1.09 6.10 12.17
C LEU A 303 -0.70 4.81 12.90
N PHE A 304 -0.33 3.76 12.16
CA PHE A 304 0.13 2.51 12.75
C PHE A 304 1.36 2.68 13.64
N ALA A 305 2.25 3.63 13.29
CA ALA A 305 3.46 3.93 14.06
C ALA A 305 3.22 4.90 15.23
N LEU A 306 2.00 5.40 15.42
CA LEU A 306 1.66 6.35 16.49
C LEU A 306 0.92 5.68 17.64
N PRO A 307 1.16 6.09 18.91
CA PRO A 307 0.30 5.68 19.99
C PRO A 307 -1.13 6.25 19.82
N PRO A 308 -2.18 5.62 20.39
CA PRO A 308 -3.58 5.96 20.10
C PRO A 308 -3.95 7.45 20.24
N LYS A 309 -3.46 8.11 21.27
CA LYS A 309 -3.71 9.54 21.49
C LYS A 309 -3.14 10.44 20.38
N ALA A 310 -1.95 10.11 19.89
CA ALA A 310 -1.30 10.84 18.81
C ALA A 310 -1.97 10.54 17.45
N ALA A 311 -2.35 9.27 17.21
CA ALA A 311 -3.09 8.89 16.02
C ALA A 311 -4.43 9.64 15.90
N LEU A 312 -5.18 9.75 16.99
CA LEU A 312 -6.43 10.55 17.03
C LEU A 312 -6.18 12.03 16.78
N ALA A 313 -5.09 12.60 17.31
CA ALA A 313 -4.74 14.00 17.05
C ALA A 313 -4.46 14.27 15.57
N VAL A 314 -3.78 13.33 14.89
CA VAL A 314 -3.57 13.40 13.43
C VAL A 314 -4.89 13.31 12.68
N LEU A 315 -5.77 12.36 13.02
CA LEU A 315 -7.07 12.18 12.38
C LEU A 315 -7.97 13.42 12.49
N ASN A 316 -7.91 14.16 13.59
CA ASN A 316 -8.68 15.40 13.77
C ASN A 316 -8.31 16.49 12.75
N ALA A 317 -7.12 16.44 12.15
CA ALA A 317 -6.71 17.34 11.08
C ALA A 317 -7.26 16.94 9.69
N TYR A 318 -7.92 15.77 9.59
CA TYR A 318 -8.46 15.22 8.35
C TYR A 318 -9.97 14.92 8.47
N PRO A 319 -10.85 15.94 8.39
CA PRO A 319 -12.29 15.80 8.66
C PRO A 319 -13.01 14.81 7.73
N ASN A 320 -12.46 14.54 6.54
CA ASN A 320 -13.02 13.60 5.56
C ASN A 320 -12.35 12.21 5.61
N VAL A 321 -11.58 11.91 6.66
CA VAL A 321 -10.91 10.64 6.86
C VAL A 321 -11.50 9.95 8.08
N GLY A 322 -11.86 8.67 7.92
CA GLY A 322 -12.22 7.77 9.02
C GLY A 322 -11.14 6.72 9.21
N ALA A 323 -10.97 6.22 10.42
CA ALA A 323 -10.05 5.12 10.69
C ALA A 323 -10.66 4.09 11.65
N LEU A 324 -10.31 2.83 11.43
CA LEU A 324 -10.52 1.72 12.36
C LEU A 324 -9.15 1.30 12.88
N LEU A 325 -8.95 1.46 14.18
CA LEU A 325 -7.71 1.14 14.88
C LEU A 325 -7.96 -0.11 15.73
N LEU A 326 -7.48 -1.25 15.30
CA LEU A 326 -7.56 -2.48 16.08
C LEU A 326 -6.29 -2.60 16.93
N THR A 327 -6.42 -2.39 18.24
CA THR A 327 -5.29 -2.42 19.16
C THR A 327 -4.80 -3.85 19.43
N THR A 328 -3.61 -3.98 20.00
CA THR A 328 -3.07 -5.30 20.42
C THR A 328 -3.84 -5.90 21.59
N GLU A 329 -4.62 -5.10 22.30
CA GLU A 329 -5.45 -5.53 23.43
C GLU A 329 -6.88 -5.91 23.00
N GLY A 330 -7.29 -5.61 21.78
CA GLY A 330 -8.59 -5.91 21.17
C GLY A 330 -9.44 -4.68 20.88
#